data_23a030b362a2894a26f1eb5a31285e4e
#
_entry.id   23a030b362a2894a26f1eb5a31285e4e
#
_cell.length_a   1.000
_cell.length_b   1.000
_cell.length_c   1.000
_cell.angle_alpha   90.00
_cell.angle_beta   90.00
_cell.angle_gamma   90.00
#
_symmetry.space_group_name_H-M   'P 1'
#
loop_
_entity.id
_entity.type
_entity.pdbx_description
1 polymer ?
#
loop_
_entity_poly.entity_id
_entity_poly.type
_entity_poly.pdbx_seq_one_letter_code
_entity_poly.pdbx_strand_id
1 'polypeptide(L)'
;NPDVEITRFLTEKINLAQVPSFMGQIEYRSGKETITLGMMQQQMEYHGNGRTYMLERLRNYSERIAARETHPNLELKGNLTEPASFDSLPEDLKEFIGATVAEGARLLGTRTGEMHKALASVYDDKDFAPEPFSLHYQRSLFAGLQSLVRATFTNKKNQLEKIRPAWRQDAEKLLANKDVFLKSLKKIYSKKLDTLKIRIHGNYDLKQ
;
A
#
# COMPACT_ATOMS: atom_id res chain seq x y z
N ASN A 1 19.25 -1.87 -7.76
CA ASN A 1 17.86 -2.27 -8.01
C ASN A 1 17.20 -2.63 -6.68
N PRO A 2 16.14 -1.91 -6.25
CA PRO A 2 15.48 -2.16 -4.96
C PRO A 2 15.00 -3.59 -4.77
N ASP A 3 14.42 -4.22 -5.79
CA ASP A 3 13.90 -5.58 -5.69
C ASP A 3 15.00 -6.59 -5.36
N VAL A 4 16.16 -6.49 -6.01
CA VAL A 4 17.33 -7.34 -5.73
C VAL A 4 17.85 -7.12 -4.31
N GLU A 5 18.02 -5.86 -3.93
CA GLU A 5 18.56 -5.44 -2.64
C GLU A 5 17.68 -5.96 -1.49
N ILE A 6 16.38 -5.75 -1.60
CA ILE A 6 15.42 -6.14 -0.58
C ILE A 6 15.27 -7.66 -0.50
N THR A 7 15.13 -8.34 -1.66
CA THR A 7 15.02 -9.81 -1.68
C THR A 7 16.26 -10.46 -1.06
N ARG A 8 17.45 -10.00 -1.44
CA ARG A 8 18.72 -10.49 -0.86
C ARG A 8 18.76 -10.26 0.65
N PHE A 9 18.44 -9.05 1.12
CA PHE A 9 18.42 -8.73 2.54
C PHE A 9 17.46 -9.62 3.32
N LEU A 10 16.22 -9.76 2.85
CA LEU A 10 15.20 -10.57 3.52
C LEU A 10 15.53 -12.06 3.56
N THR A 11 16.19 -12.59 2.52
CA THR A 11 16.46 -14.04 2.41
C THR A 11 17.84 -14.43 2.92
N GLU A 12 18.91 -13.66 2.66
CA GLU A 12 20.27 -14.01 3.06
C GLU A 12 20.63 -13.48 4.45
N LYS A 13 20.20 -12.26 4.83
CA LYS A 13 20.56 -11.65 6.12
C LYS A 13 19.54 -11.95 7.21
N ILE A 14 18.25 -11.93 6.89
CA ILE A 14 17.16 -12.13 7.86
C ILE A 14 16.64 -13.57 7.85
N ASN A 15 16.78 -14.29 6.74
CA ASN A 15 16.23 -15.62 6.53
C ASN A 15 14.70 -15.68 6.72
N LEU A 16 13.98 -14.72 6.11
CA LEU A 16 12.52 -14.62 6.18
C LEU A 16 11.88 -15.69 5.29
N ALA A 17 11.35 -16.75 5.90
CA ALA A 17 10.85 -17.95 5.23
C ALA A 17 9.68 -17.71 4.23
N GLN A 18 8.99 -16.57 4.34
CA GLN A 18 7.84 -16.23 3.49
C GLN A 18 8.25 -15.51 2.19
N VAL A 19 9.54 -15.31 1.97
CA VAL A 19 10.07 -14.69 0.74
C VAL A 19 10.85 -15.75 -0.04
N PRO A 20 10.61 -15.91 -1.35
CA PRO A 20 11.40 -16.81 -2.19
C PRO A 20 12.88 -16.50 -2.10
N SER A 21 13.72 -17.52 -1.87
CA SER A 21 15.17 -17.35 -1.69
C SER A 21 15.81 -16.68 -2.90
N PHE A 22 16.65 -15.69 -2.64
CA PHE A 22 17.49 -15.09 -3.67
C PHE A 22 18.50 -16.13 -4.18
N MET A 23 18.56 -16.33 -5.49
CA MET A 23 19.44 -17.32 -6.14
C MET A 23 20.56 -16.67 -6.95
N GLY A 24 20.39 -15.40 -7.33
CA GLY A 24 21.38 -14.67 -8.09
C GLY A 24 20.84 -13.49 -8.86
N GLN A 25 21.74 -12.79 -9.54
CA GLN A 25 21.38 -11.67 -10.41
C GLN A 25 22.27 -11.63 -11.66
N ILE A 26 21.75 -11.04 -12.72
CA ILE A 26 22.48 -10.75 -13.94
C ILE A 26 22.73 -9.25 -13.97
N GLU A 27 24.00 -8.86 -14.10
CA GLU A 27 24.43 -7.47 -14.18
C GLU A 27 25.19 -7.20 -15.47
N TYR A 28 24.92 -6.06 -16.05
CA TYR A 28 25.75 -5.46 -17.09
C TYR A 28 26.59 -4.34 -16.46
N ARG A 29 27.89 -4.42 -16.63
CA ARG A 29 28.85 -3.41 -16.14
C ARG A 29 29.47 -2.65 -17.28
N SER A 30 29.38 -1.34 -17.28
CA SER A 30 29.99 -0.44 -18.25
C SER A 30 30.74 0.68 -17.51
N GLY A 31 32.05 0.58 -17.46
CA GLY A 31 32.88 1.51 -16.67
C GLY A 31 32.54 1.46 -15.19
N LYS A 32 32.01 2.56 -14.62
CA LYS A 32 31.61 2.66 -13.21
C LYS A 32 30.12 2.36 -12.98
N GLU A 33 29.36 2.19 -14.03
CA GLU A 33 27.92 1.95 -13.95
C GLU A 33 27.61 0.45 -13.94
N THR A 34 26.71 0.05 -13.07
CA THR A 34 26.18 -1.33 -13.02
C THR A 34 24.67 -1.30 -13.19
N ILE A 35 24.19 -2.01 -14.20
CA ILE A 35 22.76 -2.13 -14.52
C ILE A 35 22.33 -3.55 -14.23
N THR A 36 21.35 -3.75 -13.35
CA THR A 36 20.73 -5.06 -13.12
C THR A 36 19.81 -5.38 -14.30
N LEU A 37 20.10 -6.46 -15.00
CA LEU A 37 19.30 -6.97 -16.12
C LEU A 37 18.23 -7.96 -15.67
N GLY A 38 18.47 -8.70 -14.58
CA GLY A 38 17.53 -9.67 -14.05
C GLY A 38 17.90 -10.16 -12.67
N MET A 39 16.95 -10.74 -12.00
CA MET A 39 17.09 -11.41 -10.72
C MET A 39 16.58 -12.84 -10.85
N MET A 40 17.24 -13.78 -10.19
CA MET A 40 16.83 -15.17 -10.08
C MET A 40 16.49 -15.46 -8.62
N GLN A 41 15.34 -16.07 -8.41
CA GLN A 41 14.86 -16.47 -7.09
C GLN A 41 14.25 -17.87 -7.14
N GLN A 42 14.09 -18.48 -5.99
CA GLN A 42 13.47 -19.79 -5.85
C GLN A 42 12.06 -19.79 -6.46
N GLN A 43 11.77 -20.79 -7.28
CA GLN A 43 10.42 -20.99 -7.79
C GLN A 43 9.48 -21.45 -6.66
N MET A 44 8.36 -20.76 -6.52
CA MET A 44 7.30 -21.14 -5.60
C MET A 44 6.15 -21.77 -6.37
N GLU A 45 5.58 -22.83 -5.83
CA GLU A 45 4.33 -23.36 -6.35
C GLU A 45 3.18 -22.46 -5.88
N TYR A 46 2.37 -21.99 -6.82
CA TYR A 46 1.23 -21.14 -6.54
C TYR A 46 0.08 -21.37 -7.52
N HIS A 47 -1.15 -21.18 -7.06
CA HIS A 47 -2.36 -21.30 -7.89
C HIS A 47 -2.79 -19.98 -8.54
N GLY A 48 -2.17 -18.86 -8.19
CA GLY A 48 -2.45 -17.52 -8.69
C GLY A 48 -1.84 -16.45 -7.80
N ASN A 49 -1.82 -15.23 -8.28
CA ASN A 49 -1.36 -14.09 -7.48
C ASN A 49 -2.53 -13.45 -6.69
N GLY A 50 -2.20 -12.66 -5.67
CA GLY A 50 -3.18 -11.99 -4.81
C GLY A 50 -4.14 -11.09 -5.57
N ARG A 51 -3.70 -10.47 -6.67
CA ARG A 51 -4.56 -9.61 -7.50
C ARG A 51 -5.67 -10.41 -8.18
N THR A 52 -5.33 -11.53 -8.83
CA THR A 52 -6.32 -12.40 -9.49
C THR A 52 -7.32 -12.91 -8.46
N TYR A 53 -6.83 -13.43 -7.33
CA TYR A 53 -7.67 -13.88 -6.22
C TYR A 53 -8.64 -12.78 -5.76
N MET A 54 -8.15 -11.59 -5.50
CA MET A 54 -8.98 -10.49 -4.99
C MET A 54 -10.02 -10.02 -6.03
N LEU A 55 -9.65 -9.97 -7.32
CA LEU A 55 -10.59 -9.61 -8.39
C LEU A 55 -11.73 -10.63 -8.53
N GLU A 56 -11.46 -11.93 -8.39
CA GLU A 56 -12.49 -12.96 -8.38
C GLU A 56 -13.44 -12.80 -7.18
N ARG A 57 -12.88 -12.51 -6.00
CA ARG A 57 -13.71 -12.27 -4.79
C ARG A 57 -14.58 -11.02 -4.92
N LEU A 58 -14.05 -9.95 -5.49
CA LEU A 58 -14.82 -8.73 -5.76
C LEU A 58 -15.92 -8.96 -6.81
N ARG A 59 -15.67 -9.78 -7.82
CA ARG A 59 -16.70 -10.17 -8.78
C ARG A 59 -17.83 -10.92 -8.09
N ASN A 60 -17.51 -11.96 -7.34
CA ASN A 60 -18.49 -12.75 -6.60
C ASN A 60 -19.28 -11.90 -5.59
N TYR A 61 -18.63 -10.94 -4.94
CA TYR A 61 -19.27 -9.97 -4.06
C TYR A 61 -20.26 -9.10 -4.83
N SER A 62 -19.86 -8.55 -5.98
CA SER A 62 -20.70 -7.69 -6.80
C SER A 62 -21.93 -8.44 -7.36
N GLU A 63 -21.75 -9.71 -7.78
CA GLU A 63 -22.82 -10.57 -8.26
C GLU A 63 -23.85 -10.87 -7.14
N ARG A 64 -23.35 -11.15 -5.91
CA ARG A 64 -24.24 -11.39 -4.76
C ARG A 64 -25.04 -10.14 -4.37
N ILE A 65 -24.42 -8.96 -4.42
CA ILE A 65 -25.14 -7.70 -4.16
C ILE A 65 -26.18 -7.44 -5.24
N ALA A 66 -25.82 -7.60 -6.52
CA ALA A 66 -26.72 -7.36 -7.63
C ALA A 66 -27.95 -8.31 -7.64
N ALA A 67 -27.79 -9.50 -7.08
CA ALA A 67 -28.88 -10.48 -6.96
C ALA A 67 -29.87 -10.20 -5.81
N ARG A 68 -29.58 -9.24 -4.92
CA ARG A 68 -30.49 -8.91 -3.81
C ARG A 68 -31.48 -7.79 -4.22
N GLU A 69 -32.73 -7.97 -3.84
CA GLU A 69 -33.80 -6.96 -4.03
C GLU A 69 -33.68 -5.79 -3.05
N THR A 70 -33.08 -6.01 -1.88
CA THR A 70 -32.89 -4.99 -0.84
C THR A 70 -31.42 -4.82 -0.51
N HIS A 71 -30.95 -3.57 -0.52
CA HIS A 71 -29.59 -3.25 -0.07
C HIS A 71 -29.61 -2.91 1.43
N PRO A 72 -28.79 -3.59 2.25
CA PRO A 72 -28.70 -3.22 3.65
C PRO A 72 -28.18 -1.79 3.79
N ASN A 73 -28.77 -1.02 4.72
CA ASN A 73 -28.23 0.29 5.06
C ASN A 73 -26.95 0.09 5.88
N LEU A 74 -25.80 0.18 5.22
CA LEU A 74 -24.51 -0.12 5.80
C LEU A 74 -23.91 1.13 6.43
N GLU A 75 -24.10 1.30 7.73
CA GLU A 75 -23.27 2.22 8.49
C GLU A 75 -21.89 1.59 8.71
N LEU A 76 -20.90 2.03 7.96
CA LEU A 76 -19.52 1.61 8.12
C LEU A 76 -18.98 2.22 9.44
N LYS A 77 -18.66 1.36 10.39
CA LYS A 77 -17.95 1.74 11.63
C LYS A 77 -16.44 1.66 11.38
N GLY A 78 -15.71 2.54 12.06
CA GLY A 78 -14.26 2.62 11.93
C GLY A 78 -13.78 3.58 10.82
N ASN A 79 -12.48 3.73 10.74
CA ASN A 79 -11.79 4.56 9.74
C ASN A 79 -10.42 3.92 9.39
N LEU A 80 -9.65 4.54 8.50
CA LEU A 80 -8.34 4.00 8.06
C LEU A 80 -7.31 3.85 9.20
N THR A 81 -7.43 4.63 10.27
CA THR A 81 -6.52 4.57 11.42
C THR A 81 -7.04 3.70 12.56
N GLU A 82 -8.35 3.49 12.60
CA GLU A 82 -9.06 2.69 13.60
C GLU A 82 -10.07 1.78 12.89
N PRO A 83 -9.60 0.76 12.17
CA PRO A 83 -10.48 -0.13 11.41
C PRO A 83 -11.37 -0.95 12.35
N ALA A 84 -12.61 -1.16 11.95
CA ALA A 84 -13.49 -2.08 12.66
C ALA A 84 -12.98 -3.53 12.53
N SER A 85 -13.04 -4.29 13.60
CA SER A 85 -12.77 -5.74 13.55
C SER A 85 -13.83 -6.44 12.71
N PHE A 86 -13.44 -7.45 11.93
CA PHE A 86 -14.37 -8.28 11.17
C PHE A 86 -15.47 -8.85 12.07
N ASP A 87 -15.12 -9.31 13.28
CA ASP A 87 -16.05 -9.88 14.24
C ASP A 87 -17.10 -8.87 14.74
N SER A 88 -16.79 -7.58 14.72
CA SER A 88 -17.70 -6.50 15.13
C SER A 88 -18.65 -6.02 14.03
N LEU A 89 -18.51 -6.55 12.81
CA LEU A 89 -19.38 -6.18 11.69
C LEU A 89 -20.77 -6.82 11.83
N PRO A 90 -21.83 -6.19 11.30
CA PRO A 90 -23.14 -6.82 11.15
C PRO A 90 -23.06 -8.15 10.37
N GLU A 91 -23.91 -9.11 10.73
CA GLU A 91 -23.89 -10.44 10.11
C GLU A 91 -24.07 -10.38 8.58
N ASP A 92 -24.94 -9.52 8.09
CA ASP A 92 -25.12 -9.31 6.65
C ASP A 92 -23.81 -8.91 5.93
N LEU A 93 -23.00 -8.05 6.57
CA LEU A 93 -21.70 -7.66 6.06
C LEU A 93 -20.68 -8.80 6.11
N LYS A 94 -20.67 -9.56 7.19
CA LYS A 94 -19.80 -10.75 7.32
C LYS A 94 -20.11 -11.78 6.24
N GLU A 95 -21.39 -12.02 5.98
CA GLU A 95 -21.83 -12.92 4.93
C GLU A 95 -21.39 -12.44 3.54
N PHE A 96 -21.49 -11.13 3.26
CA PHE A 96 -21.06 -10.55 1.99
C PHE A 96 -19.55 -10.62 1.77
N ILE A 97 -18.78 -10.22 2.77
CA ILE A 97 -17.32 -10.27 2.70
C ILE A 97 -16.85 -11.71 2.61
N GLY A 98 -17.41 -12.57 3.46
CA GLY A 98 -17.03 -13.96 3.61
C GLY A 98 -15.78 -14.14 4.48
N ALA A 99 -15.81 -15.13 5.35
CA ALA A 99 -14.73 -15.41 6.30
C ALA A 99 -13.37 -15.67 5.62
N THR A 100 -13.37 -16.34 4.47
CA THR A 100 -12.15 -16.64 3.70
C THR A 100 -11.46 -15.36 3.21
N VAL A 101 -12.22 -14.35 2.76
CA VAL A 101 -11.66 -13.07 2.32
C VAL A 101 -11.11 -12.29 3.50
N ALA A 102 -11.84 -12.26 4.61
CA ALA A 102 -11.39 -11.61 5.84
C ALA A 102 -10.10 -12.23 6.38
N GLU A 103 -10.02 -13.56 6.42
CA GLU A 103 -8.81 -14.27 6.85
C GLU A 103 -7.63 -14.05 5.90
N GLY A 104 -7.86 -14.06 4.59
CA GLY A 104 -6.84 -13.72 3.60
C GLY A 104 -6.30 -12.31 3.78
N ALA A 105 -7.18 -11.34 4.01
CA ALA A 105 -6.79 -9.94 4.29
C ALA A 105 -6.01 -9.83 5.61
N ARG A 106 -6.43 -10.53 6.66
CA ARG A 106 -5.73 -10.61 7.94
C ARG A 106 -4.32 -11.19 7.77
N LEU A 107 -4.20 -12.30 7.04
CA LEU A 107 -2.93 -12.95 6.77
C LEU A 107 -1.99 -12.02 5.99
N LEU A 108 -2.49 -11.36 4.93
CA LEU A 108 -1.71 -10.38 4.16
C LEU A 108 -1.20 -9.25 5.05
N GLY A 109 -2.06 -8.69 5.92
CA GLY A 109 -1.65 -7.66 6.88
C GLY A 109 -0.57 -8.15 7.86
N THR A 110 -0.70 -9.37 8.36
CA THR A 110 0.31 -10.01 9.23
C THR A 110 1.63 -10.15 8.51
N ARG A 111 1.66 -10.71 7.30
CA ARG A 111 2.89 -10.89 6.50
C ARG A 111 3.54 -9.55 6.13
N THR A 112 2.73 -8.54 5.81
CA THR A 112 3.23 -7.18 5.58
C THR A 112 3.90 -6.61 6.84
N GLY A 113 3.29 -6.79 8.00
CA GLY A 113 3.87 -6.37 9.28
C GLY A 113 5.16 -7.11 9.64
N GLU A 114 5.23 -8.43 9.39
CA GLU A 114 6.44 -9.23 9.56
C GLU A 114 7.58 -8.74 8.65
N MET A 115 7.29 -8.49 7.37
CA MET A 115 8.25 -7.92 6.42
C MET A 115 8.77 -6.55 6.88
N HIS A 116 7.90 -5.65 7.33
CA HIS A 116 8.31 -4.34 7.83
C HIS A 116 9.18 -4.46 9.09
N LYS A 117 8.86 -5.37 10.01
CA LYS A 117 9.70 -5.65 11.19
C LYS A 117 11.06 -6.21 10.77
N ALA A 118 11.09 -7.11 9.81
CA ALA A 118 12.32 -7.68 9.26
C ALA A 118 13.21 -6.60 8.65
N LEU A 119 12.65 -5.73 7.80
CA LEU A 119 13.36 -4.62 7.18
C LEU A 119 13.88 -3.59 8.20
N ALA A 120 13.29 -3.51 9.39
CA ALA A 120 13.66 -2.60 10.46
C ALA A 120 14.55 -3.25 11.55
N SER A 121 14.93 -4.51 11.41
CA SER A 121 15.59 -5.27 12.49
C SER A 121 17.11 -5.07 12.60
N VAL A 122 17.73 -4.48 11.58
CA VAL A 122 19.18 -4.36 11.49
C VAL A 122 19.61 -2.90 11.63
N TYR A 123 20.50 -2.61 12.57
CA TYR A 123 20.97 -1.27 12.92
C TYR A 123 22.39 -0.98 12.44
N ASP A 124 23.15 -1.99 12.06
CA ASP A 124 24.53 -1.87 11.58
C ASP A 124 24.65 -1.77 10.06
N ASP A 125 23.52 -1.78 9.34
CA ASP A 125 23.44 -1.61 7.90
C ASP A 125 22.81 -0.25 7.56
N LYS A 126 23.62 0.67 7.04
CA LYS A 126 23.20 2.05 6.73
C LYS A 126 22.04 2.16 5.75
N ASP A 127 21.82 1.14 4.89
CA ASP A 127 20.79 1.13 3.89
C ASP A 127 19.45 0.59 4.43
N PHE A 128 19.48 -0.10 5.60
CA PHE A 128 18.31 -0.70 6.25
C PHE A 128 18.07 -0.20 7.68
N ALA A 129 19.08 0.42 8.32
CA ALA A 129 18.94 0.90 9.69
C ALA A 129 17.76 1.86 9.84
N PRO A 130 16.88 1.65 10.84
CA PRO A 130 15.84 2.60 11.16
C PRO A 130 16.40 3.98 11.54
N GLU A 131 15.78 5.03 11.04
CA GLU A 131 16.20 6.41 11.33
C GLU A 131 15.11 7.19 12.06
N PRO A 132 15.47 8.18 12.93
CA PRO A 132 14.48 9.03 13.58
C PRO A 132 13.59 9.78 12.60
N PHE A 133 12.28 9.79 12.86
CA PHE A 133 11.32 10.56 12.10
C PHE A 133 11.34 12.02 12.56
N SER A 134 12.39 12.74 12.16
CA SER A 134 12.67 14.09 12.63
C SER A 134 11.62 15.11 12.17
N LEU A 135 11.46 16.23 12.93
CA LEU A 135 10.56 17.32 12.51
C LEU A 135 10.99 17.95 11.18
N HIS A 136 12.29 17.96 10.88
CA HIS A 136 12.80 18.38 9.57
C HIS A 136 12.26 17.49 8.45
N TYR A 137 12.33 16.17 8.65
CA TYR A 137 11.79 15.21 7.69
C TYR A 137 10.27 15.33 7.55
N GLN A 138 9.53 15.52 8.65
CA GLN A 138 8.07 15.77 8.61
C GLN A 138 7.73 16.99 7.74
N ARG A 139 8.50 18.09 7.85
CA ARG A 139 8.32 19.28 7.03
C ARG A 139 8.64 19.03 5.55
N SER A 140 9.70 18.30 5.27
CA SER A 140 10.07 17.92 3.89
C SER A 140 8.99 17.06 3.26
N LEU A 141 8.47 16.06 3.99
CA LEU A 141 7.36 15.21 3.55
C LEU A 141 6.10 16.04 3.26
N PHE A 142 5.74 16.96 4.17
CA PHE A 142 4.64 17.90 3.94
C PHE A 142 4.82 18.71 2.67
N ALA A 143 6.00 19.28 2.43
CA ALA A 143 6.27 20.09 1.23
C ALA A 143 6.11 19.26 -0.06
N GLY A 144 6.62 18.04 -0.08
CA GLY A 144 6.42 17.11 -1.20
C GLY A 144 4.95 16.79 -1.46
N LEU A 145 4.22 16.40 -0.41
CA LEU A 145 2.78 16.10 -0.50
C LEU A 145 1.96 17.33 -0.90
N GLN A 146 2.29 18.51 -0.39
CA GLN A 146 1.63 19.77 -0.78
C GLN A 146 1.80 20.04 -2.27
N SER A 147 3.01 19.85 -2.80
CA SER A 147 3.29 20.01 -4.24
C SER A 147 2.52 19.00 -5.07
N LEU A 148 2.48 17.73 -4.65
CA LEU A 148 1.73 16.68 -5.31
C LEU A 148 0.22 16.99 -5.34
N VAL A 149 -0.37 17.40 -4.22
CA VAL A 149 -1.79 17.80 -4.16
C VAL A 149 -2.06 18.95 -5.10
N ARG A 150 -1.24 20.02 -5.07
CA ARG A 150 -1.42 21.18 -5.96
C ARG A 150 -1.35 20.78 -7.42
N ALA A 151 -0.36 20.00 -7.83
CA ALA A 151 -0.21 19.51 -9.20
C ALA A 151 -1.40 18.64 -9.63
N THR A 152 -1.83 17.69 -8.78
CA THR A 152 -2.96 16.80 -9.05
C THR A 152 -4.24 17.58 -9.24
N PHE A 153 -4.57 18.51 -8.35
CA PHE A 153 -5.79 19.31 -8.45
C PHE A 153 -5.78 20.24 -9.67
N THR A 154 -4.63 20.81 -10.01
CA THR A 154 -4.48 21.61 -11.24
C THR A 154 -4.70 20.76 -12.48
N ASN A 155 -4.06 19.60 -12.56
CA ASN A 155 -4.20 18.68 -13.68
C ASN A 155 -5.66 18.19 -13.82
N LYS A 156 -6.29 17.78 -12.72
CA LYS A 156 -7.70 17.32 -12.75
C LYS A 156 -8.68 18.43 -13.12
N LYS A 157 -8.46 19.66 -12.68
CA LYS A 157 -9.25 20.82 -13.10
C LYS A 157 -9.18 21.01 -14.61
N ASN A 158 -8.00 20.90 -15.21
CA ASN A 158 -7.80 21.05 -16.66
C ASN A 158 -8.39 19.87 -17.47
N GLN A 159 -8.70 18.76 -16.83
CA GLN A 159 -9.31 17.57 -17.44
C GLN A 159 -10.78 17.39 -17.11
N LEU A 160 -11.41 18.35 -16.43
CA LEU A 160 -12.79 18.23 -15.95
C LEU A 160 -13.80 17.94 -17.10
N GLU A 161 -13.57 18.55 -18.26
CA GLU A 161 -14.42 18.34 -19.44
C GLU A 161 -14.36 16.92 -20.01
N LYS A 162 -13.26 16.19 -19.74
CA LYS A 162 -13.07 14.79 -20.17
C LYS A 162 -13.74 13.78 -19.25
N ILE A 163 -14.27 14.26 -18.11
CA ILE A 163 -14.99 13.40 -17.16
C ILE A 163 -16.41 13.16 -17.66
N ARG A 164 -16.87 11.92 -17.55
CA ARG A 164 -18.26 11.54 -17.91
C ARG A 164 -19.25 12.47 -17.20
N PRO A 165 -20.30 12.93 -17.86
CA PRO A 165 -21.28 13.88 -17.29
C PRO A 165 -21.84 13.43 -15.94
N ALA A 166 -22.10 12.14 -15.77
CA ALA A 166 -22.62 11.56 -14.52
C ALA A 166 -21.70 11.75 -13.30
N TRP A 167 -20.38 11.92 -13.52
CA TRP A 167 -19.37 12.06 -12.45
C TRP A 167 -18.82 13.48 -12.31
N ARG A 168 -19.24 14.41 -13.20
CA ARG A 168 -18.69 15.77 -13.25
C ARG A 168 -18.97 16.54 -11.96
N GLN A 169 -20.20 16.50 -11.47
CA GLN A 169 -20.59 17.18 -10.24
C GLN A 169 -19.77 16.71 -9.02
N ASP A 170 -19.50 15.42 -8.90
CA ASP A 170 -18.70 14.90 -7.79
C ASP A 170 -17.22 15.26 -7.95
N ALA A 171 -16.72 15.32 -9.17
CA ALA A 171 -15.36 15.80 -9.44
C ALA A 171 -15.22 17.30 -9.09
N GLU A 172 -16.22 18.13 -9.38
CA GLU A 172 -16.25 19.55 -9.00
C GLU A 172 -16.27 19.72 -7.48
N LYS A 173 -17.12 18.96 -6.77
CA LYS A 173 -17.15 18.94 -5.30
C LYS A 173 -15.80 18.56 -4.72
N LEU A 174 -15.14 17.52 -5.29
CA LEU A 174 -13.80 17.11 -4.86
C LEU A 174 -12.79 18.25 -5.06
N LEU A 175 -12.79 18.89 -6.22
CA LEU A 175 -11.89 19.99 -6.54
C LEU A 175 -12.09 21.22 -5.65
N ALA A 176 -13.33 21.49 -5.21
CA ALA A 176 -13.63 22.56 -4.26
C ALA A 176 -13.01 22.31 -2.87
N ASN A 177 -12.72 21.08 -2.51
CA ASN A 177 -12.16 20.70 -1.21
C ASN A 177 -10.62 20.74 -1.13
N LYS A 178 -9.93 21.30 -2.11
CA LYS A 178 -8.46 21.37 -2.14
C LYS A 178 -7.84 21.88 -0.83
N ASP A 179 -8.40 22.97 -0.29
CA ASP A 179 -7.88 23.58 0.92
C ASP A 179 -8.09 22.73 2.18
N VAL A 180 -9.15 21.94 2.20
CA VAL A 180 -9.39 20.94 3.27
C VAL A 180 -8.29 19.90 3.27
N PHE A 181 -7.91 19.37 2.10
CA PHE A 181 -6.77 18.44 1.97
C PHE A 181 -5.47 19.08 2.44
N LEU A 182 -5.16 20.28 1.98
CA LEU A 182 -3.93 20.99 2.38
C LEU A 182 -3.89 21.30 3.88
N LYS A 183 -5.03 21.64 4.47
CA LYS A 183 -5.16 21.86 5.92
C LYS A 183 -4.93 20.56 6.70
N SER A 184 -5.48 19.44 6.23
CA SER A 184 -5.29 18.14 6.85
C SER A 184 -3.84 17.68 6.80
N LEU A 185 -3.12 17.91 5.70
CA LEU A 185 -1.70 17.59 5.57
C LEU A 185 -0.81 18.33 6.57
N LYS A 186 -1.19 19.54 7.03
CA LYS A 186 -0.42 20.28 8.05
C LYS A 186 -0.29 19.50 9.36
N LYS A 187 -1.19 18.58 9.65
CA LYS A 187 -1.12 17.73 10.84
C LYS A 187 0.16 16.88 10.87
N ILE A 188 0.77 16.57 9.72
CA ILE A 188 2.00 15.78 9.61
C ILE A 188 3.14 16.39 10.42
N TYR A 189 3.23 17.72 10.49
CA TYR A 189 4.29 18.41 11.21
C TYR A 189 3.80 19.31 12.35
N SER A 190 2.54 19.18 12.76
CA SER A 190 1.96 19.97 13.87
C SER A 190 2.61 19.69 15.22
N LYS A 191 3.14 18.47 15.38
CA LYS A 191 3.95 18.04 16.53
C LYS A 191 5.06 17.10 16.07
N LYS A 192 6.14 17.05 16.83
CA LYS A 192 7.17 16.03 16.63
C LYS A 192 6.57 14.65 16.92
N LEU A 193 6.73 13.74 15.99
CA LEU A 193 6.35 12.34 16.18
C LEU A 193 7.58 11.58 16.70
N ASP A 194 7.42 10.90 17.82
CA ASP A 194 8.46 10.05 18.37
C ASP A 194 8.32 8.64 17.77
N THR A 195 8.83 8.50 16.56
CA THR A 195 8.78 7.26 15.78
C THR A 195 9.99 7.18 14.85
N LEU A 196 10.16 6.04 14.21
CA LEU A 196 11.22 5.76 13.26
C LEU A 196 10.66 5.67 11.84
N LYS A 197 11.44 6.10 10.86
CA LYS A 197 11.26 5.71 9.47
C LYS A 197 12.08 4.47 9.18
N ILE A 198 11.51 3.57 8.43
CA ILE A 198 12.12 2.29 8.09
C ILE A 198 12.22 2.13 6.58
N ARG A 199 13.07 1.24 6.13
CA ARG A 199 13.06 0.79 4.74
C ARG A 199 11.75 0.09 4.44
N ILE A 200 11.15 0.36 3.29
CA ILE A 200 9.98 -0.35 2.77
C ILE A 200 10.31 -0.96 1.41
N HIS A 201 9.52 -1.94 0.98
CA HIS A 201 9.73 -2.61 -0.31
C HIS A 201 9.68 -1.63 -1.51
N GLY A 202 8.78 -0.65 -1.47
CA GLY A 202 8.65 0.39 -2.50
C GLY A 202 7.90 -0.04 -3.76
N ASN A 203 7.78 -1.34 -4.04
CA ASN A 203 7.05 -1.91 -5.18
C ASN A 203 6.20 -3.12 -4.74
N TYR A 204 5.66 -3.07 -3.53
CA TYR A 204 4.86 -4.13 -2.94
C TYR A 204 3.40 -4.00 -3.37
N ASP A 205 2.91 -4.94 -4.17
CA ASP A 205 1.52 -4.99 -4.63
C ASP A 205 0.97 -6.42 -4.63
N LEU A 206 -0.32 -6.59 -4.96
CA LEU A 206 -1.00 -7.89 -4.97
C LEU A 206 -0.57 -8.83 -6.10
N LYS A 207 0.37 -8.44 -6.96
CA LYS A 207 0.92 -9.31 -8.02
C LYS A 207 2.17 -10.07 -7.57
N GLN A 208 2.72 -9.64 -6.45
CA GLN A 208 3.93 -10.22 -5.85
C GLN A 208 3.57 -11.25 -4.79
#